data_4bf42a63b0bc73ec0613d3a61344b0c1
#
_entry.id   4bf42a63b0bc73ec0613d3a61344b0c1
#
_cell.length_a   1.000
_cell.length_b   1.000
_cell.length_c   1.000
_cell.angle_alpha   90.00
_cell.angle_beta   90.00
_cell.angle_gamma   90.00
#
_symmetry.space_group_name_H-M   'P 1'
#
loop_
_entity.id
_entity.type
_entity.pdbx_description
1 polymer ?
#
loop_
_entity_poly.entity_id
_entity_poly.type
_entity_poly.pdbx_seq_one_letter_code
_entity_poly.pdbx_strand_id
1 'polypeptide(L)'
;MHPASRAQDYVQALTVKLWDNATAPHSNGIDTPETHAAPGRVGNVSTAELYIFPADTARQSGTAVVICPGGGYARLAMDHEGYNVARWLAANGITAAVLKYRMPNGHPEVPLEDAEQALRIMKGTEAGAGQHAAPRVGIIGFSAGGHLAAMTSTMAETKPDFAILFYPVITAVRAPAHGGTFKNLLGAGRNAASEARYSLENRVNDATPPTLLLLSDDDRSVPPVNSTCYYEALKRHGIEGSIHLYPTGGHGWGFRDSFSYKPQWQAAVLDWLERLQAKNDK
;
A
#
# COMPACT_ATOMS: atom_id res chain seq x y z
N MET A 1 41.91 11.99 2.84
CA MET A 1 41.32 11.02 3.80
C MET A 1 39.83 10.87 3.43
N HIS A 2 39.46 9.75 2.81
CA HIS A 2 38.05 9.43 2.54
C HIS A 2 37.38 9.04 3.87
N PRO A 3 36.19 9.58 4.19
CA PRO A 3 35.46 9.05 5.33
C PRO A 3 34.95 7.64 4.97
N ALA A 4 35.30 6.69 5.83
CA ALA A 4 34.81 5.32 5.76
C ALA A 4 33.28 5.33 5.67
N SER A 5 32.74 4.65 4.68
CA SER A 5 31.31 4.36 4.58
C SER A 5 30.93 3.58 5.83
N ARG A 6 30.10 4.17 6.72
CA ARG A 6 29.40 3.40 7.73
C ARG A 6 28.59 2.34 6.99
N ALA A 7 28.96 1.07 7.17
CA ALA A 7 28.07 -0.03 6.88
C ALA A 7 26.79 0.25 7.70
N GLN A 8 25.72 0.62 7.03
CA GLN A 8 24.40 0.67 7.65
C GLN A 8 24.08 -0.78 8.04
N ASP A 9 24.08 -1.08 9.32
CA ASP A 9 23.51 -2.32 9.84
C ASP A 9 22.06 -2.37 9.39
N TYR A 10 21.80 -3.14 8.34
CA TYR A 10 20.44 -3.36 7.84
C TYR A 10 19.71 -4.16 8.91
N VAL A 11 18.79 -3.51 9.61
CA VAL A 11 17.87 -4.22 10.51
C VAL A 11 17.19 -5.31 9.68
N GLN A 12 17.44 -6.56 10.03
CA GLN A 12 16.83 -7.70 9.36
C GLN A 12 15.34 -7.68 9.65
N ALA A 13 14.51 -7.73 8.61
CA ALA A 13 13.07 -7.73 8.79
C ALA A 13 12.61 -9.00 9.53
N LEU A 14 11.67 -8.83 10.47
CA LEU A 14 10.96 -9.96 11.04
C LEU A 14 9.93 -10.43 10.00
N THR A 15 9.97 -11.73 9.65
CA THR A 15 9.00 -12.32 8.72
C THR A 15 7.87 -13.01 9.50
N VAL A 16 6.64 -12.62 9.17
CA VAL A 16 5.42 -13.25 9.71
C VAL A 16 4.62 -13.82 8.56
N LYS A 17 4.33 -15.13 8.60
CA LYS A 17 3.43 -15.79 7.66
C LYS A 17 1.99 -15.49 8.12
N LEU A 18 1.16 -14.89 7.27
CA LEU A 18 -0.23 -14.59 7.61
C LEU A 18 -1.07 -15.87 7.64
N TRP A 19 -0.99 -16.60 6.56
CA TRP A 19 -1.57 -17.91 6.25
C TRP A 19 -0.98 -18.41 4.92
N ASP A 20 -1.37 -19.54 4.47
CA ASP A 20 -1.12 -20.01 3.11
C ASP A 20 -2.45 -20.21 2.35
N ASN A 21 -2.33 -20.57 1.08
CA ASN A 21 -3.50 -20.77 0.20
C ASN A 21 -4.46 -21.85 0.70
N ALA A 22 -3.95 -22.84 1.42
CA ALA A 22 -4.74 -23.97 1.92
C ALA A 22 -5.51 -23.65 3.20
N THR A 23 -5.00 -22.69 4.02
CA THR A 23 -5.56 -22.34 5.34
C THR A 23 -6.19 -20.97 5.38
N ALA A 24 -6.04 -20.16 4.33
CA ALA A 24 -6.69 -18.86 4.20
C ALA A 24 -8.22 -18.99 4.06
N PRO A 25 -9.00 -17.95 4.40
CA PRO A 25 -10.45 -17.94 4.19
C PRO A 25 -10.84 -18.24 2.74
N HIS A 26 -10.13 -17.62 1.77
CA HIS A 26 -10.27 -17.92 0.35
C HIS A 26 -8.92 -18.27 -0.28
N SER A 27 -8.93 -19.15 -1.28
CA SER A 27 -7.77 -19.51 -2.08
C SER A 27 -7.77 -18.72 -3.40
N ASN A 28 -6.59 -18.35 -3.89
CA ASN A 28 -6.45 -17.78 -5.24
C ASN A 28 -6.27 -18.87 -6.33
N GLY A 29 -6.27 -20.14 -5.96
CA GLY A 29 -6.11 -21.28 -6.88
C GLY A 29 -4.73 -21.38 -7.56
N ILE A 30 -3.74 -20.59 -7.15
CA ILE A 30 -2.38 -20.67 -7.68
C ILE A 30 -1.63 -21.75 -6.94
N ASP A 31 -1.23 -22.78 -7.67
CA ASP A 31 -0.45 -23.95 -7.20
C ASP A 31 0.98 -23.98 -7.78
N THR A 32 1.29 -23.05 -8.70
CA THR A 32 2.61 -22.93 -9.31
C THR A 32 3.57 -22.14 -8.43
N PRO A 33 4.88 -22.44 -8.46
CA PRO A 33 5.88 -21.72 -7.67
C PRO A 33 5.89 -20.20 -7.93
N GLU A 34 6.29 -19.45 -6.93
CA GLU A 34 6.57 -18.02 -7.08
C GLU A 34 7.63 -17.78 -8.17
N THR A 35 7.46 -16.72 -8.93
CA THR A 35 8.39 -16.31 -9.98
C THR A 35 9.17 -15.07 -9.57
N HIS A 36 10.46 -15.05 -9.90
CA HIS A 36 11.38 -13.94 -9.65
C HIS A 36 11.98 -13.46 -10.98
N ALA A 37 11.12 -13.05 -11.92
CA ALA A 37 11.49 -12.72 -13.30
C ALA A 37 12.44 -11.51 -13.43
N ALA A 38 12.54 -10.68 -12.40
CA ALA A 38 13.48 -9.56 -12.31
C ALA A 38 13.77 -9.26 -10.83
N PRO A 39 14.91 -8.62 -10.51
CA PRO A 39 15.23 -8.21 -9.15
C PRO A 39 14.07 -7.45 -8.49
N GLY A 40 13.73 -7.81 -7.26
CA GLY A 40 12.67 -7.19 -6.49
C GLY A 40 11.26 -7.38 -7.01
N ARG A 41 11.03 -8.32 -7.95
CA ARG A 41 9.71 -8.62 -8.50
C ARG A 41 9.30 -10.06 -8.23
N VAL A 42 8.15 -10.24 -7.57
CA VAL A 42 7.63 -11.56 -7.20
C VAL A 42 6.25 -11.73 -7.82
N GLY A 43 6.08 -12.77 -8.63
CA GLY A 43 4.80 -13.18 -9.21
C GLY A 43 4.32 -14.52 -8.69
N ASN A 44 3.11 -14.94 -9.06
CA ASN A 44 2.47 -16.19 -8.62
C ASN A 44 2.43 -16.37 -7.09
N VAL A 45 2.28 -15.24 -6.36
CA VAL A 45 2.25 -15.28 -4.90
C VAL A 45 1.00 -16.03 -4.44
N SER A 46 1.19 -17.13 -3.75
CA SER A 46 0.15 -17.96 -3.13
C SER A 46 0.29 -18.12 -1.62
N THR A 47 1.34 -17.53 -1.03
CA THR A 47 1.56 -17.49 0.42
C THR A 47 1.78 -16.05 0.86
N ALA A 48 0.87 -15.57 1.71
CA ALA A 48 0.96 -14.19 2.23
C ALA A 48 1.96 -14.09 3.38
N GLU A 49 2.88 -13.13 3.27
CA GLU A 49 3.90 -12.85 4.29
C GLU A 49 3.99 -11.37 4.59
N LEU A 50 4.28 -11.05 5.83
CA LEU A 50 4.50 -9.70 6.31
C LEU A 50 5.95 -9.54 6.76
N TYR A 51 6.68 -8.62 6.16
CA TYR A 51 8.07 -8.30 6.49
C TYR A 51 8.11 -7.03 7.33
N ILE A 52 8.32 -7.16 8.64
CA ILE A 52 8.28 -6.05 9.61
C ILE A 52 9.67 -5.46 9.77
N PHE A 53 9.78 -4.17 9.55
CA PHE A 53 10.94 -3.30 9.77
C PHE A 53 10.65 -2.44 11.01
N PRO A 54 11.23 -2.78 12.17
CA PRO A 54 11.00 -2.02 13.40
C PRO A 54 11.47 -0.57 13.27
N ALA A 55 10.74 0.34 13.88
CA ALA A 55 11.16 1.71 14.01
C ALA A 55 12.49 1.83 14.79
N ASP A 56 13.28 2.83 14.46
CA ASP A 56 14.40 3.24 15.30
C ASP A 56 13.87 3.60 16.70
N THR A 57 14.31 2.85 17.71
CA THR A 57 13.85 2.98 19.10
C THR A 57 14.08 4.36 19.69
N ALA A 58 15.10 5.10 19.22
CA ALA A 58 15.37 6.47 19.64
C ALA A 58 14.36 7.50 19.10
N ARG A 59 13.56 7.13 18.08
CA ARG A 59 12.61 8.00 17.38
C ARG A 59 11.19 7.45 17.31
N GLN A 60 10.89 6.38 18.01
CA GLN A 60 9.63 5.65 17.90
C GLN A 60 8.41 6.56 18.12
N SER A 61 7.57 6.71 17.09
CA SER A 61 6.39 7.57 17.08
C SER A 61 5.10 6.91 17.60
N GLY A 62 5.12 5.60 17.88
CA GLY A 62 3.90 4.84 18.17
C GLY A 62 3.02 4.59 16.93
N THR A 63 3.53 4.91 15.74
CA THR A 63 2.84 4.69 14.46
C THR A 63 3.45 3.51 13.71
N ALA A 64 2.61 2.69 13.12
CA ALA A 64 3.01 1.68 12.16
C ALA A 64 2.25 1.81 10.84
N VAL A 65 2.79 1.20 9.78
CA VAL A 65 2.15 1.16 8.48
C VAL A 65 2.27 -0.23 7.84
N VAL A 66 1.21 -0.67 7.18
CA VAL A 66 1.24 -1.80 6.24
C VAL A 66 1.48 -1.24 4.83
N ILE A 67 2.47 -1.76 4.12
CA ILE A 67 2.84 -1.31 2.77
C ILE A 67 2.43 -2.37 1.75
N CYS A 68 1.61 -1.97 0.79
CA CYS A 68 1.12 -2.78 -0.32
C CYS A 68 1.86 -2.39 -1.62
N PRO A 69 2.87 -3.14 -2.08
CA PRO A 69 3.57 -2.86 -3.32
C PRO A 69 2.65 -2.98 -4.55
N GLY A 70 2.96 -2.26 -5.62
CA GLY A 70 2.27 -2.36 -6.89
C GLY A 70 2.77 -3.52 -7.76
N GLY A 71 2.26 -3.56 -8.98
CA GLY A 71 2.62 -4.58 -9.99
C GLY A 71 1.43 -5.13 -10.75
N GLY A 72 0.31 -4.38 -10.81
CA GLY A 72 -0.87 -4.69 -11.62
C GLY A 72 -1.64 -5.93 -11.18
N TYR A 73 -1.49 -6.38 -9.93
CA TYR A 73 -1.99 -7.67 -9.44
C TYR A 73 -1.48 -8.91 -10.21
N ALA A 74 -0.42 -8.75 -11.00
CA ALA A 74 0.29 -9.85 -11.66
C ALA A 74 1.60 -10.21 -10.96
N ARG A 75 2.15 -9.30 -10.20
CA ARG A 75 3.40 -9.40 -9.44
C ARG A 75 3.46 -8.31 -8.36
N LEU A 76 4.49 -8.38 -7.51
CA LEU A 76 4.79 -7.37 -6.50
C LEU A 76 6.14 -6.70 -6.81
N ALA A 77 6.21 -5.39 -6.69
CA ALA A 77 7.44 -4.58 -6.83
C ALA A 77 8.08 -4.37 -5.45
N MET A 78 8.60 -5.44 -4.85
CA MET A 78 9.00 -5.50 -3.45
C MET A 78 10.12 -4.52 -3.05
N ASP A 79 11.05 -4.19 -3.95
CA ASP A 79 12.19 -3.34 -3.60
C ASP A 79 11.79 -1.87 -3.47
N HIS A 80 11.45 -1.21 -4.58
CA HIS A 80 11.28 0.24 -4.63
C HIS A 80 9.88 0.72 -4.18
N GLU A 81 8.90 -0.17 -4.07
CA GLU A 81 7.56 0.13 -3.56
C GLU A 81 7.27 -0.61 -2.23
N GLY A 82 8.27 -1.32 -1.69
CA GLY A 82 8.19 -2.06 -0.44
C GLY A 82 9.39 -1.80 0.47
N TYR A 83 10.44 -2.61 0.35
CA TYR A 83 11.56 -2.65 1.31
C TYR A 83 12.28 -1.31 1.48
N ASN A 84 12.52 -0.57 0.39
CA ASN A 84 13.23 0.71 0.47
C ASN A 84 12.38 1.78 1.18
N VAL A 85 11.06 1.78 0.95
CA VAL A 85 10.12 2.64 1.67
C VAL A 85 10.07 2.27 3.15
N ALA A 86 10.01 0.97 3.47
CA ALA A 86 9.95 0.48 4.83
C ALA A 86 11.19 0.86 5.65
N ARG A 87 12.39 0.69 5.07
CA ARG A 87 13.65 1.10 5.72
C ARG A 87 13.70 2.60 5.98
N TRP A 88 13.24 3.41 5.02
CA TRP A 88 13.19 4.86 5.18
C TRP A 88 12.20 5.26 6.30
N LEU A 89 11.03 4.67 6.38
CA LEU A 89 10.06 4.93 7.43
C LEU A 89 10.59 4.49 8.80
N ALA A 90 11.20 3.30 8.88
CA ALA A 90 11.80 2.79 10.11
C ALA A 90 12.89 3.72 10.65
N ALA A 91 13.75 4.25 9.78
CA ALA A 91 14.77 5.25 10.13
C ALA A 91 14.15 6.60 10.60
N ASN A 92 12.89 6.86 10.28
CA ASN A 92 12.14 8.03 10.73
C ASN A 92 11.17 7.72 11.90
N GLY A 93 11.37 6.60 12.59
CA GLY A 93 10.61 6.28 13.80
C GLY A 93 9.24 5.65 13.57
N ILE A 94 8.94 5.19 12.36
CA ILE A 94 7.67 4.58 11.97
C ILE A 94 7.91 3.11 11.68
N THR A 95 7.33 2.20 12.46
CA THR A 95 7.39 0.77 12.15
C THR A 95 6.69 0.50 10.83
N ALA A 96 7.35 -0.20 9.91
CA ALA A 96 6.80 -0.47 8.59
C ALA A 96 6.76 -1.98 8.30
N ALA A 97 5.65 -2.46 7.78
CA ALA A 97 5.42 -3.86 7.47
C ALA A 97 5.07 -4.02 5.99
N VAL A 98 5.98 -4.60 5.20
CA VAL A 98 5.76 -4.82 3.76
C VAL A 98 4.95 -6.10 3.59
N LEU A 99 3.79 -5.98 2.96
CA LEU A 99 2.90 -7.09 2.69
C LEU A 99 3.20 -7.72 1.32
N LYS A 100 3.67 -8.97 1.34
CA LYS A 100 3.68 -9.85 0.17
C LYS A 100 2.30 -10.51 0.09
N TYR A 101 1.33 -9.79 -0.50
CA TYR A 101 -0.04 -10.29 -0.62
C TYR A 101 -0.18 -11.29 -1.76
N ARG A 102 -1.11 -12.23 -1.61
CA ARG A 102 -1.44 -13.23 -2.63
C ARG A 102 -2.02 -12.55 -3.87
N MET A 103 -1.63 -13.03 -5.05
CA MET A 103 -2.23 -12.54 -6.29
C MET A 103 -3.72 -12.88 -6.33
N PRO A 104 -4.58 -11.97 -6.78
CA PRO A 104 -6.02 -12.22 -6.80
C PRO A 104 -6.44 -13.35 -7.73
N ASN A 105 -5.82 -13.46 -8.91
CA ASN A 105 -6.17 -14.47 -9.92
C ASN A 105 -7.69 -14.58 -10.18
N GLY A 106 -8.38 -13.41 -10.20
CA GLY A 106 -9.83 -13.34 -10.37
C GLY A 106 -10.64 -13.40 -9.07
N HIS A 107 -9.99 -13.45 -7.91
CA HIS A 107 -10.56 -13.51 -6.56
C HIS A 107 -10.20 -12.24 -5.78
N PRO A 108 -10.95 -11.13 -5.94
CA PRO A 108 -10.59 -9.84 -5.33
C PRO A 108 -10.62 -9.86 -3.80
N GLU A 109 -11.34 -10.80 -3.18
CA GLU A 109 -11.37 -11.03 -1.74
C GLU A 109 -10.02 -11.47 -1.18
N VAL A 110 -9.22 -12.20 -1.96
CA VAL A 110 -7.95 -12.79 -1.48
C VAL A 110 -6.93 -11.73 -1.05
N PRO A 111 -6.52 -10.76 -1.88
CA PRO A 111 -5.60 -9.71 -1.43
C PRO A 111 -6.23 -8.79 -0.37
N LEU A 112 -7.55 -8.59 -0.36
CA LEU A 112 -8.23 -7.80 0.66
C LEU A 112 -8.09 -8.44 2.04
N GLU A 113 -8.32 -9.75 2.15
CA GLU A 113 -8.14 -10.53 3.38
C GLU A 113 -6.70 -10.46 3.89
N ASP A 114 -5.73 -10.56 2.99
CA ASP A 114 -4.31 -10.45 3.35
C ASP A 114 -3.98 -9.08 3.94
N ALA A 115 -4.50 -8.00 3.33
CA ALA A 115 -4.27 -6.64 3.80
C ALA A 115 -4.98 -6.39 5.14
N GLU A 116 -6.19 -6.91 5.32
CA GLU A 116 -6.94 -6.79 6.56
C GLU A 116 -6.26 -7.57 7.70
N GLN A 117 -5.78 -8.78 7.43
CA GLN A 117 -5.04 -9.59 8.40
C GLN A 117 -3.72 -8.91 8.80
N ALA A 118 -3.01 -8.32 7.85
CA ALA A 118 -1.80 -7.55 8.15
C ALA A 118 -2.09 -6.36 9.07
N LEU A 119 -3.23 -5.68 8.89
CA LEU A 119 -3.67 -4.62 9.80
C LEU A 119 -3.99 -5.16 11.19
N ARG A 120 -4.69 -6.29 11.32
CA ARG A 120 -4.98 -6.92 12.62
C ARG A 120 -3.71 -7.29 13.37
N ILE A 121 -2.74 -7.87 12.67
CA ILE A 121 -1.42 -8.20 13.22
C ILE A 121 -0.72 -6.93 13.71
N MET A 122 -0.64 -5.88 12.90
CA MET A 122 0.05 -4.65 13.26
C MET A 122 -0.67 -3.83 14.34
N LYS A 123 -2.00 -3.97 14.46
CA LYS A 123 -2.81 -3.39 15.57
C LYS A 123 -2.71 -4.22 16.86
N GLY A 124 -2.07 -5.40 16.83
CA GLY A 124 -1.94 -6.30 17.99
C GLY A 124 -3.22 -7.04 18.36
N THR A 125 -4.23 -7.07 17.49
CA THR A 125 -5.46 -7.86 17.68
C THR A 125 -5.30 -9.30 17.22
N GLU A 126 -4.22 -9.58 16.48
CA GLU A 126 -3.80 -10.91 16.06
C GLU A 126 -2.32 -11.11 16.37
N ALA A 127 -1.90 -12.36 16.59
CA ALA A 127 -0.50 -12.68 16.86
C ALA A 127 0.39 -12.42 15.63
N GLY A 128 1.65 -12.06 15.86
CA GLY A 128 2.66 -11.91 14.80
C GLY A 128 3.56 -10.70 14.97
N ALA A 129 3.02 -9.51 15.22
CA ALA A 129 3.85 -8.30 15.38
C ALA A 129 4.56 -8.24 16.76
N GLY A 130 4.03 -8.89 17.79
CA GLY A 130 4.58 -8.85 19.13
C GLY A 130 4.76 -7.40 19.63
N GLN A 131 5.95 -7.07 20.10
CA GLN A 131 6.31 -5.71 20.56
C GLN A 131 6.30 -4.64 19.44
N HIS A 132 6.15 -5.02 18.18
CA HIS A 132 6.13 -4.10 17.04
C HIS A 132 4.70 -3.70 16.64
N ALA A 133 3.69 -4.22 17.33
CA ALA A 133 2.33 -3.72 17.21
C ALA A 133 2.25 -2.26 17.66
N ALA A 134 1.37 -1.49 17.02
CA ALA A 134 1.25 -0.06 17.29
C ALA A 134 -0.21 0.33 17.55
N PRO A 135 -0.46 1.32 18.41
CA PRO A 135 -1.81 1.83 18.67
C PRO A 135 -2.43 2.53 17.45
N ARG A 136 -1.58 2.93 16.51
CA ARG A 136 -1.97 3.61 15.27
C ARG A 136 -1.35 2.93 14.07
N VAL A 137 -2.18 2.38 13.20
CA VAL A 137 -1.74 1.63 12.02
C VAL A 137 -2.38 2.16 10.76
N GLY A 138 -1.55 2.74 9.88
CA GLY A 138 -1.95 3.17 8.55
C GLY A 138 -1.70 2.12 7.48
N ILE A 139 -2.15 2.44 6.27
CA ILE A 139 -1.85 1.65 5.07
C ILE A 139 -1.22 2.53 4.00
N ILE A 140 -0.18 2.03 3.35
CA ILE A 140 0.49 2.67 2.21
C ILE A 140 0.33 1.76 1.01
N GLY A 141 -0.05 2.31 -0.16
CA GLY A 141 -0.17 1.50 -1.36
C GLY A 141 0.32 2.21 -2.62
N PHE A 142 0.92 1.43 -3.52
CA PHE A 142 1.50 1.89 -4.77
C PHE A 142 0.76 1.28 -5.97
N SER A 143 0.31 2.08 -6.95
CA SER A 143 -0.31 1.58 -8.17
C SER A 143 -1.47 0.60 -7.89
N ALA A 144 -1.39 -0.65 -8.30
CA ALA A 144 -2.35 -1.70 -7.93
C ALA A 144 -2.38 -2.00 -6.42
N GLY A 145 -1.24 -1.87 -5.71
CA GLY A 145 -1.20 -1.89 -4.24
C GLY A 145 -1.89 -0.66 -3.63
N GLY A 146 -1.91 0.47 -4.34
CA GLY A 146 -2.73 1.63 -4.01
C GLY A 146 -4.22 1.35 -4.14
N HIS A 147 -4.62 0.56 -5.14
CA HIS A 147 -5.98 0.03 -5.24
C HIS A 147 -6.32 -0.87 -4.04
N LEU A 148 -5.41 -1.79 -3.67
CA LEU A 148 -5.60 -2.65 -2.50
C LEU A 148 -5.72 -1.81 -1.21
N ALA A 149 -4.86 -0.82 -1.01
CA ALA A 149 -4.92 0.05 0.16
C ALA A 149 -6.23 0.86 0.22
N ALA A 150 -6.70 1.39 -0.91
CA ALA A 150 -7.99 2.09 -0.99
C ALA A 150 -9.17 1.11 -0.79
N MET A 151 -9.09 -0.12 -1.31
CA MET A 151 -10.08 -1.16 -1.11
C MET A 151 -10.18 -1.55 0.37
N THR A 152 -9.06 -1.74 1.04
CA THR A 152 -9.00 -2.01 2.49
C THR A 152 -9.58 -0.83 3.29
N SER A 153 -9.27 0.40 2.91
CA SER A 153 -9.76 1.63 3.56
C SER A 153 -11.28 1.81 3.44
N THR A 154 -11.90 1.27 2.40
CA THR A 154 -13.33 1.49 2.11
C THR A 154 -14.21 0.28 2.35
N MET A 155 -13.69 -0.95 2.20
CA MET A 155 -14.47 -2.19 2.17
C MET A 155 -14.16 -3.18 3.29
N ALA A 156 -12.96 -3.17 3.87
CA ALA A 156 -12.60 -4.07 4.97
C ALA A 156 -13.38 -3.77 6.26
N GLU A 157 -13.53 -4.77 7.14
CA GLU A 157 -14.05 -4.59 8.49
C GLU A 157 -13.02 -3.90 9.39
N THR A 158 -11.78 -4.40 9.38
CA THR A 158 -10.66 -3.76 10.07
C THR A 158 -10.05 -2.69 9.16
N LYS A 159 -10.33 -1.43 9.45
CA LYS A 159 -9.82 -0.31 8.66
C LYS A 159 -8.49 0.21 9.21
N PRO A 160 -7.63 0.76 8.32
CA PRO A 160 -6.47 1.52 8.76
C PRO A 160 -6.90 2.85 9.40
N ASP A 161 -6.05 3.42 10.24
CA ASP A 161 -6.29 4.72 10.87
C ASP A 161 -6.02 5.89 9.92
N PHE A 162 -5.27 5.64 8.85
CA PHE A 162 -5.01 6.55 7.73
C PHE A 162 -4.53 5.79 6.50
N ALA A 163 -4.59 6.42 5.32
CA ALA A 163 -4.06 5.86 4.08
C ALA A 163 -3.12 6.83 3.35
N ILE A 164 -2.07 6.30 2.72
CA ILE A 164 -1.17 7.04 1.83
C ILE A 164 -1.10 6.30 0.50
N LEU A 165 -1.55 6.93 -0.57
CA LEU A 165 -1.73 6.31 -1.87
C LEU A 165 -0.80 6.96 -2.91
N PHE A 166 0.11 6.18 -3.44
CA PHE A 166 1.05 6.61 -4.48
C PHE A 166 0.54 6.18 -5.86
N TYR A 167 0.25 7.14 -6.73
CA TYR A 167 -0.25 6.91 -8.10
C TYR A 167 -1.24 5.74 -8.18
N PRO A 168 -2.26 5.71 -7.28
CA PRO A 168 -3.10 4.54 -7.13
C PRO A 168 -3.97 4.28 -8.35
N VAL A 169 -4.14 3.01 -8.71
CA VAL A 169 -5.29 2.62 -9.53
C VAL A 169 -6.54 2.76 -8.66
N ILE A 170 -7.57 3.41 -9.14
CA ILE A 170 -8.82 3.65 -8.40
C ILE A 170 -10.04 3.25 -9.20
N THR A 171 -10.12 3.72 -10.46
CA THR A 171 -11.37 3.65 -11.24
C THR A 171 -11.21 2.80 -12.49
N ALA A 172 -12.23 2.01 -12.79
CA ALA A 172 -12.43 1.36 -14.08
C ALA A 172 -13.46 2.09 -14.94
N VAL A 173 -14.22 3.04 -14.36
CA VAL A 173 -15.39 3.64 -15.02
C VAL A 173 -15.18 5.10 -15.42
N ARG A 174 -14.24 5.82 -14.82
CA ARG A 174 -14.00 7.25 -15.09
C ARG A 174 -12.79 7.54 -15.97
N ALA A 175 -11.93 6.57 -16.20
CA ALA A 175 -10.76 6.68 -17.07
C ALA A 175 -10.64 5.44 -17.92
N PRO A 176 -9.82 5.46 -18.99
CA PRO A 176 -9.32 4.21 -19.54
C PRO A 176 -8.74 3.41 -18.39
N ALA A 177 -9.43 2.35 -17.99
CA ALA A 177 -9.02 1.52 -16.86
C ALA A 177 -7.58 1.06 -17.09
N HIS A 178 -6.77 1.00 -16.03
CA HIS A 178 -5.52 0.24 -16.11
C HIS A 178 -5.89 -1.24 -16.33
N GLY A 179 -6.06 -1.59 -17.60
CA GLY A 179 -6.74 -2.82 -18.05
C GLY A 179 -6.14 -4.10 -17.47
N GLY A 180 -4.82 -4.11 -17.23
CA GLY A 180 -4.13 -5.21 -16.56
C GLY A 180 -4.56 -5.41 -15.12
N THR A 181 -4.68 -4.36 -14.34
CA THR A 181 -5.09 -4.43 -12.92
C THR A 181 -6.47 -5.04 -12.76
N PHE A 182 -7.48 -4.51 -13.46
CA PHE A 182 -8.86 -5.02 -13.35
C PHE A 182 -9.03 -6.40 -13.98
N LYS A 183 -8.27 -6.73 -15.04
CA LYS A 183 -8.23 -8.08 -15.60
C LYS A 183 -7.72 -9.09 -14.57
N ASN A 184 -6.62 -8.80 -13.90
CA ASN A 184 -6.02 -9.71 -12.92
C ASN A 184 -6.86 -9.81 -11.64
N LEU A 185 -7.45 -8.68 -11.22
CA LEU A 185 -8.29 -8.64 -10.02
C LEU A 185 -9.59 -9.43 -10.19
N LEU A 186 -10.28 -9.25 -11.32
CA LEU A 186 -11.64 -9.73 -11.53
C LEU A 186 -11.72 -11.00 -12.40
N GLY A 187 -10.63 -11.31 -13.15
CA GLY A 187 -10.60 -12.50 -13.99
C GLY A 187 -11.80 -12.62 -14.93
N ALA A 188 -12.40 -13.83 -14.98
CA ALA A 188 -13.61 -14.10 -15.76
C ALA A 188 -14.87 -13.38 -15.21
N GLY A 189 -14.85 -12.92 -13.96
CA GLY A 189 -15.93 -12.15 -13.34
C GLY A 189 -15.96 -10.67 -13.75
N ARG A 190 -15.02 -10.24 -14.61
CA ARG A 190 -14.95 -8.85 -15.07
C ARG A 190 -16.12 -8.47 -15.98
N ASN A 191 -16.91 -7.53 -15.52
CA ASN A 191 -18.04 -6.94 -16.23
C ASN A 191 -18.31 -5.52 -15.68
N ALA A 192 -19.24 -4.78 -16.26
CA ALA A 192 -19.55 -3.40 -15.86
C ALA A 192 -19.95 -3.28 -14.38
N ALA A 193 -20.66 -4.25 -13.83
CA ALA A 193 -21.08 -4.23 -12.42
C ALA A 193 -19.90 -4.46 -11.49
N SER A 194 -19.03 -5.44 -11.78
CA SER A 194 -17.82 -5.69 -10.99
C SER A 194 -16.80 -4.54 -11.14
N GLU A 195 -16.63 -3.95 -12.30
CA GLU A 195 -15.81 -2.76 -12.50
C GLU A 195 -16.34 -1.58 -11.68
N ALA A 196 -17.64 -1.32 -11.69
CA ALA A 196 -18.24 -0.27 -10.86
C ALA A 196 -18.09 -0.55 -9.35
N ARG A 197 -18.21 -1.82 -8.92
CA ARG A 197 -18.05 -2.24 -7.52
C ARG A 197 -16.62 -2.00 -7.01
N TYR A 198 -15.61 -2.27 -7.85
CA TYR A 198 -14.20 -2.13 -7.52
C TYR A 198 -13.58 -0.82 -8.04
N SER A 199 -14.40 0.12 -8.49
CA SER A 199 -14.04 1.53 -8.66
C SER A 199 -14.22 2.24 -7.33
N LEU A 200 -13.11 2.51 -6.66
CA LEU A 200 -13.11 2.78 -5.21
C LEU A 200 -13.58 4.18 -4.84
N GLU A 201 -13.64 5.11 -5.78
CA GLU A 201 -14.33 6.40 -5.60
C GLU A 201 -15.83 6.22 -5.29
N ASN A 202 -16.42 5.09 -5.71
CA ASN A 202 -17.81 4.72 -5.43
C ASN A 202 -17.98 4.04 -4.07
N ARG A 203 -16.88 3.71 -3.38
CA ARG A 203 -16.86 2.97 -2.10
C ARG A 203 -16.51 3.83 -0.90
N VAL A 204 -16.07 5.07 -1.14
CA VAL A 204 -15.81 6.04 -0.06
C VAL A 204 -17.09 6.24 0.74
N ASN A 205 -16.97 6.21 2.05
CA ASN A 205 -18.05 6.37 3.02
C ASN A 205 -17.51 7.06 4.30
N ASP A 206 -18.38 7.37 5.23
CA ASP A 206 -18.05 8.13 6.45
C ASP A 206 -17.03 7.44 7.36
N ALA A 207 -16.82 6.12 7.20
CA ALA A 207 -15.80 5.34 7.92
C ALA A 207 -14.46 5.25 7.14
N THR A 208 -14.35 5.89 5.98
CA THR A 208 -13.08 5.94 5.21
C THR A 208 -12.08 6.81 5.95
N PRO A 209 -10.83 6.37 6.15
CA PRO A 209 -9.85 7.13 6.92
C PRO A 209 -9.31 8.35 6.16
N PRO A 210 -8.69 9.31 6.86
CA PRO A 210 -7.91 10.39 6.26
C PRO A 210 -6.91 9.84 5.25
N THR A 211 -6.80 10.49 4.08
CA THR A 211 -6.00 9.95 2.97
C THR A 211 -5.09 11.00 2.34
N LEU A 212 -3.82 10.66 2.17
CA LEU A 212 -2.84 11.41 1.38
C LEU A 212 -2.64 10.74 0.02
N LEU A 213 -2.71 11.51 -1.07
CA LEU A 213 -2.50 11.06 -2.44
C LEU A 213 -1.27 11.74 -3.05
N LEU A 214 -0.39 10.95 -3.69
CA LEU A 214 0.82 11.44 -4.34
C LEU A 214 0.92 10.83 -5.74
N LEU A 215 1.06 11.67 -6.78
CA LEU A 215 1.04 11.22 -8.17
C LEU A 215 1.80 12.19 -9.08
N SER A 216 2.00 11.81 -10.34
CA SER A 216 2.57 12.67 -11.39
C SER A 216 1.52 13.04 -12.42
N ASP A 217 1.58 14.27 -12.94
CA ASP A 217 0.65 14.79 -13.96
C ASP A 217 0.81 14.07 -15.31
N ASP A 218 2.04 13.70 -15.62
CA ASP A 218 2.41 13.01 -16.85
C ASP A 218 2.26 11.48 -16.80
N ASP A 219 1.59 10.92 -15.77
CA ASP A 219 1.34 9.47 -15.66
C ASP A 219 0.33 9.01 -16.72
N ARG A 220 0.84 8.29 -17.73
CA ARG A 220 0.04 7.72 -18.82
C ARG A 220 -0.45 6.31 -18.54
N SER A 221 0.12 5.63 -17.54
CA SER A 221 -0.28 4.27 -17.15
C SER A 221 -1.49 4.28 -16.23
N VAL A 222 -1.46 5.18 -15.23
CA VAL A 222 -2.56 5.42 -14.30
C VAL A 222 -2.82 6.93 -14.25
N PRO A 223 -3.64 7.46 -15.18
CA PRO A 223 -3.85 8.90 -15.30
C PRO A 223 -4.34 9.56 -14.01
N PRO A 224 -4.02 10.85 -13.79
CA PRO A 224 -4.35 11.63 -12.59
C PRO A 224 -5.81 11.55 -12.14
N VAL A 225 -6.74 11.32 -13.07
CA VAL A 225 -8.16 11.16 -12.77
C VAL A 225 -8.44 10.05 -11.74
N ASN A 226 -7.60 9.01 -11.64
CA ASN A 226 -7.72 8.00 -10.59
C ASN A 226 -7.63 8.62 -9.19
N SER A 227 -6.62 9.44 -8.96
CA SER A 227 -6.42 10.11 -7.67
C SER A 227 -7.42 11.24 -7.44
N THR A 228 -7.73 12.04 -8.47
CA THR A 228 -8.63 13.19 -8.31
C THR A 228 -10.06 12.75 -8.05
N CYS A 229 -10.59 11.70 -8.69
CA CYS A 229 -11.94 11.22 -8.43
C CYS A 229 -12.07 10.60 -7.01
N TYR A 230 -11.02 9.96 -6.50
CA TYR A 230 -11.01 9.48 -5.11
C TYR A 230 -10.97 10.65 -4.12
N TYR A 231 -10.12 11.66 -4.37
CA TYR A 231 -10.09 12.88 -3.58
C TYR A 231 -11.44 13.61 -3.55
N GLU A 232 -12.10 13.76 -4.70
CA GLU A 232 -13.45 14.31 -4.77
C GLU A 232 -14.45 13.52 -3.94
N ALA A 233 -14.37 12.17 -3.97
CA ALA A 233 -15.23 11.32 -3.16
C ALA A 233 -14.97 11.52 -1.66
N LEU A 234 -13.70 11.61 -1.22
CA LEU A 234 -13.35 11.94 0.17
C LEU A 234 -13.99 13.28 0.58
N LYS A 235 -13.89 14.31 -0.25
CA LYS A 235 -14.45 15.63 0.05
C LYS A 235 -15.97 15.61 0.15
N ARG A 236 -16.67 14.84 -0.68
CA ARG A 236 -18.14 14.67 -0.58
C ARG A 236 -18.60 14.06 0.73
N HIS A 237 -17.77 13.19 1.34
CA HIS A 237 -18.02 12.57 2.64
C HIS A 237 -17.40 13.34 3.82
N GLY A 238 -16.86 14.55 3.59
CA GLY A 238 -16.24 15.34 4.64
C GLY A 238 -14.93 14.76 5.20
N ILE A 239 -14.36 13.75 4.51
CA ILE A 239 -13.12 13.09 4.95
C ILE A 239 -11.91 14.00 4.66
N GLU A 240 -10.97 14.03 5.61
CA GLU A 240 -9.71 14.74 5.40
C GLU A 240 -8.91 14.09 4.28
N GLY A 241 -8.51 14.88 3.30
CA GLY A 241 -7.69 14.43 2.18
C GLY A 241 -6.68 15.49 1.79
N SER A 242 -5.49 15.05 1.37
CA SER A 242 -4.45 15.88 0.75
C SER A 242 -4.03 15.24 -0.56
N ILE A 243 -3.71 16.06 -1.55
CA ILE A 243 -3.24 15.59 -2.85
C ILE A 243 -2.01 16.37 -3.30
N HIS A 244 -0.95 15.67 -3.67
CA HIS A 244 0.28 16.23 -4.21
C HIS A 244 0.48 15.74 -5.65
N LEU A 245 0.27 16.62 -6.59
CA LEU A 245 0.45 16.37 -8.02
C LEU A 245 1.78 16.96 -8.47
N TYR A 246 2.74 16.11 -8.82
CA TYR A 246 4.05 16.51 -9.32
C TYR A 246 4.00 16.67 -10.84
N PRO A 247 4.65 17.70 -11.41
CA PRO A 247 4.55 17.98 -12.85
C PRO A 247 5.00 16.82 -13.75
N THR A 248 6.03 16.06 -13.33
CA THR A 248 6.61 14.98 -14.12
C THR A 248 7.03 13.82 -13.22
N GLY A 249 7.27 12.65 -13.81
CA GLY A 249 7.75 11.45 -13.13
C GLY A 249 7.14 10.18 -13.68
N GLY A 250 6.05 10.31 -14.44
CA GLY A 250 5.32 9.15 -14.97
C GLY A 250 4.81 8.23 -13.88
N HIS A 251 4.84 6.92 -14.13
CA HIS A 251 4.31 5.90 -13.24
C HIS A 251 5.40 5.06 -12.58
N GLY A 252 5.17 4.61 -11.33
CA GLY A 252 5.98 3.57 -10.71
C GLY A 252 7.34 4.05 -10.18
N TRP A 253 7.46 5.32 -9.84
CA TRP A 253 8.73 5.86 -9.32
C TRP A 253 9.05 5.37 -7.90
N GLY A 254 8.07 5.14 -7.03
CA GLY A 254 8.31 4.60 -5.68
C GLY A 254 9.48 5.29 -4.95
N PHE A 255 10.42 4.49 -4.46
CA PHE A 255 11.62 4.99 -3.76
C PHE A 255 12.84 5.22 -4.68
N ARG A 256 12.65 5.34 -5.98
CA ARG A 256 13.76 5.48 -6.93
C ARG A 256 14.42 6.84 -6.84
N ASP A 257 15.76 6.88 -6.87
CA ASP A 257 16.53 8.12 -6.87
C ASP A 257 16.37 8.92 -8.17
N SER A 258 15.95 8.27 -9.25
CA SER A 258 15.65 8.92 -10.52
C SER A 258 14.40 9.81 -10.50
N PHE A 259 13.57 9.72 -9.46
CA PHE A 259 12.41 10.61 -9.32
C PHE A 259 12.82 11.96 -8.73
N SER A 260 12.75 13.01 -9.52
CA SER A 260 13.25 14.34 -9.16
C SER A 260 12.57 14.97 -7.94
N TYR A 261 11.34 14.55 -7.63
CA TYR A 261 10.56 15.05 -6.49
C TYR A 261 10.60 14.11 -5.28
N LYS A 262 11.60 13.21 -5.23
CA LYS A 262 11.74 12.28 -4.10
C LYS A 262 11.86 13.02 -2.74
N PRO A 263 12.71 14.04 -2.57
CA PRO A 263 12.78 14.77 -1.30
C PRO A 263 11.44 15.44 -0.91
N GLN A 264 10.70 15.95 -1.89
CA GLN A 264 9.43 16.63 -1.66
C GLN A 264 8.35 15.67 -1.18
N TRP A 265 8.19 14.48 -1.81
CA TRP A 265 7.20 13.54 -1.33
C TRP A 265 7.56 12.95 0.04
N GLN A 266 8.86 12.75 0.30
CA GLN A 266 9.31 12.29 1.61
C GLN A 266 8.95 13.31 2.70
N ALA A 267 9.24 14.58 2.47
CA ALA A 267 8.85 15.65 3.39
C ALA A 267 7.32 15.71 3.58
N ALA A 268 6.55 15.68 2.49
CA ALA A 268 5.09 15.71 2.54
C ALA A 268 4.48 14.55 3.35
N VAL A 269 5.03 13.34 3.21
CA VAL A 269 4.58 12.18 3.99
C VAL A 269 4.85 12.36 5.48
N LEU A 270 6.07 12.76 5.86
CA LEU A 270 6.43 12.95 7.28
C LEU A 270 5.60 14.07 7.91
N ASP A 271 5.49 15.22 7.25
CA ASP A 271 4.70 16.35 7.70
C ASP A 271 3.21 16.01 7.90
N TRP A 272 2.66 15.22 6.96
CA TRP A 272 1.27 14.77 7.05
C TRP A 272 1.05 13.81 8.22
N LEU A 273 1.99 12.89 8.47
CA LEU A 273 1.95 11.96 9.60
C LEU A 273 2.07 12.68 10.95
N GLU A 274 2.97 13.65 11.06
CA GLU A 274 3.13 14.49 12.26
C GLU A 274 1.84 15.28 12.57
N ARG A 275 1.23 15.89 11.55
CA ARG A 275 -0.05 16.60 11.72
C ARG A 275 -1.19 15.69 12.20
N LEU A 276 -1.26 14.48 11.68
CA LEU A 276 -2.25 13.51 12.12
C LEU A 276 -2.02 13.07 13.57
N GLN A 277 -0.76 12.95 14.01
CA GLN A 277 -0.43 12.62 15.39
C GLN A 277 -0.86 13.75 16.34
N ALA A 278 -0.51 14.99 16.03
CA ALA A 278 -0.83 16.14 16.87
C ALA A 278 -2.34 16.40 17.05
N LYS A 279 -3.20 15.89 16.17
CA LYS A 279 -4.66 15.96 16.31
C LYS A 279 -5.24 14.99 17.33
N ASN A 280 -4.61 13.85 17.52
CA ASN A 280 -5.09 12.80 18.44
C ASN A 280 -4.62 13.04 19.89
N ASP A 281 -3.58 13.87 20.07
CA ASP A 281 -3.03 14.23 21.38
C ASP A 281 -3.82 15.41 22.03
N LYS A 282 -4.83 15.94 21.35
CA LYS A 282 -5.75 17.00 21.80
C LYS A 282 -7.13 16.44 22.13
#